data_dc96ae4f78b45cd33a733d95cb695c50
#
_entry.id   dc96ae4f78b45cd33a733d95cb695c50
#
_cell.length_a   1.000
_cell.length_b   1.000
_cell.length_c   1.000
_cell.angle_alpha   90.00
_cell.angle_beta   90.00
_cell.angle_gamma   90.00
#
_symmetry.space_group_name_H-M   'P 1'
#
loop_
_entity.id
_entity.type
_entity.pdbx_description
1 polymer ?
#
loop_
_entity_poly.entity_id
_entity_poly.type
_entity_poly.pdbx_seq_one_letter_code
_entity_poly.pdbx_strand_id
1 'polypeptide(L)'
;MMERMGYALILVDVQRNMLVGDTAVDGAAEFTGVLTGLLDAARDAGAAVIHVKNDGRRGDPDEPGAPGWELVFTPLPGEPVVRKDVPNAFESNPALADVLRAMGVDTVVVAGLQSEYCVQATAVGALERGFDVVVPAGAHTTYDDGEPATAIVERVTLELIAAGVAVPELDEVTFG
;
A
#
# COMPACT_ATOMS: atom_id res chain seq x y z
N MET A 1 22.24 -6.05 22.81
CA MET A 1 21.25 -5.02 22.44
C MET A 1 20.35 -5.65 21.37
N MET A 2 19.07 -5.83 21.64
CA MET A 2 18.13 -6.30 20.63
C MET A 2 17.99 -5.19 19.58
N GLU A 3 18.37 -5.48 18.34
CA GLU A 3 18.05 -4.60 17.22
C GLU A 3 16.51 -4.46 17.20
N ARG A 4 16.02 -3.22 17.26
CA ARG A 4 14.62 -2.96 17.06
C ARG A 4 14.31 -3.33 15.61
N MET A 5 13.46 -4.30 15.40
CA MET A 5 12.88 -4.55 14.08
C MET A 5 12.12 -3.30 13.68
N GLY A 6 12.55 -2.70 12.58
CA GLY A 6 11.95 -1.48 12.08
C GLY A 6 10.81 -1.79 11.13
N TYR A 7 9.69 -1.10 11.30
CA TYR A 7 8.51 -1.24 10.43
C TYR A 7 8.33 -0.03 9.53
N ALA A 8 7.80 -0.29 8.35
CA ALA A 8 7.25 0.75 7.49
C ALA A 8 5.84 0.39 7.04
N LEU A 9 4.94 1.37 6.99
CA LEU A 9 3.68 1.27 6.28
C LEU A 9 3.87 1.84 4.89
N ILE A 10 3.59 1.03 3.86
CA ILE A 10 3.57 1.46 2.46
C ILE A 10 2.11 1.54 2.01
N LEU A 11 1.62 2.75 1.82
CA LEU A 11 0.28 3.01 1.30
C LEU A 11 0.36 3.13 -0.23
N VAL A 12 -0.23 2.15 -0.92
CA VAL A 12 -0.14 2.01 -2.38
C VAL A 12 -1.36 2.63 -3.04
N ASP A 13 -1.12 3.69 -3.81
CA ASP A 13 -2.11 4.35 -4.67
C ASP A 13 -3.39 4.77 -3.94
N VAL A 14 -3.26 5.25 -2.72
CA VAL A 14 -4.38 5.75 -1.92
C VAL A 14 -4.74 7.16 -2.41
N GLN A 15 -5.32 7.21 -3.61
CA GLN A 15 -5.59 8.41 -4.39
C GLN A 15 -7.09 8.64 -4.56
N ARG A 16 -7.46 9.88 -4.80
CA ARG A 16 -8.87 10.32 -4.84
C ARG A 16 -9.68 9.67 -5.95
N ASN A 17 -9.05 9.36 -7.10
CA ASN A 17 -9.74 8.72 -8.22
C ASN A 17 -10.38 7.38 -7.87
N MET A 18 -9.81 6.64 -6.92
CA MET A 18 -10.28 5.31 -6.52
C MET A 18 -11.11 5.31 -5.22
N LEU A 19 -11.05 6.37 -4.43
CA LEU A 19 -11.67 6.41 -3.09
C LEU A 19 -12.70 7.53 -2.90
N VAL A 20 -12.80 8.46 -3.84
CA VAL A 20 -13.69 9.64 -3.72
C VAL A 20 -14.48 9.85 -5.00
N GLY A 21 -15.77 10.11 -4.87
CA GLY A 21 -16.66 10.44 -6.00
C GLY A 21 -17.14 9.22 -6.80
N ASP A 22 -17.54 9.48 -8.04
CA ASP A 22 -18.25 8.50 -8.87
C ASP A 22 -17.39 7.35 -9.37
N THR A 23 -16.07 7.51 -9.34
CA THR A 23 -15.10 6.48 -9.76
C THR A 23 -14.56 5.65 -8.60
N ALA A 24 -15.04 5.89 -7.38
CA ALA A 24 -14.60 5.16 -6.19
C ALA A 24 -14.98 3.68 -6.25
N VAL A 25 -14.13 2.84 -5.64
CA VAL A 25 -14.45 1.42 -5.43
C VAL A 25 -15.67 1.27 -4.51
N ASP A 26 -16.35 0.14 -4.61
CA ASP A 26 -17.40 -0.21 -3.66
C ASP A 26 -16.85 -0.28 -2.24
N GLY A 27 -17.58 0.27 -1.26
CA GLY A 27 -17.14 0.31 0.12
C GLY A 27 -15.96 1.25 0.40
N ALA A 28 -15.71 2.23 -0.48
CA ALA A 28 -14.57 3.16 -0.36
C ALA A 28 -14.48 3.87 1.00
N ALA A 29 -15.61 4.27 1.58
CA ALA A 29 -15.63 4.96 2.88
C ALA A 29 -15.17 4.02 4.02
N GLU A 30 -15.65 2.78 4.04
CA GLU A 30 -15.26 1.77 5.01
C GLU A 30 -13.78 1.40 4.85
N PHE A 31 -13.34 1.18 3.61
CA PHE A 31 -11.95 0.89 3.30
C PHE A 31 -11.00 2.03 3.68
N THR A 32 -11.39 3.28 3.42
CA THR A 32 -10.63 4.45 3.87
C THR A 32 -10.50 4.48 5.40
N GLY A 33 -11.55 4.07 6.13
CA GLY A 33 -11.51 3.91 7.59
C GLY A 33 -10.46 2.87 8.05
N VAL A 34 -10.37 1.74 7.35
CA VAL A 34 -9.33 0.71 7.59
C VAL A 34 -7.93 1.31 7.41
N LEU A 35 -7.70 2.00 6.31
CA LEU A 35 -6.41 2.65 6.02
C LEU A 35 -6.07 3.75 7.03
N THR A 36 -7.08 4.52 7.48
CA THR A 36 -6.89 5.51 8.55
C THR A 36 -6.39 4.86 9.83
N GLY A 37 -7.00 3.76 10.24
CA GLY A 37 -6.56 3.01 11.44
C GLY A 37 -5.14 2.50 11.34
N LEU A 38 -4.73 1.96 10.19
CA LEU A 38 -3.34 1.52 9.95
C LEU A 38 -2.36 2.69 9.97
N LEU A 39 -2.71 3.79 9.33
CA LEU A 39 -1.88 4.99 9.27
C LEU A 39 -1.66 5.59 10.65
N ASP A 40 -2.72 5.71 11.45
CA ASP A 40 -2.66 6.21 12.82
C ASP A 40 -1.79 5.29 13.70
N ALA A 41 -1.98 3.97 13.60
CA ALA A 41 -1.18 2.99 14.34
C ALA A 41 0.32 3.05 13.98
N ALA A 42 0.63 3.19 12.69
CA ALA A 42 2.02 3.35 12.23
C ALA A 42 2.66 4.63 12.77
N ARG A 43 1.94 5.74 12.70
CA ARG A 43 2.40 7.04 13.21
C ARG A 43 2.59 7.03 14.72
N ASP A 44 1.66 6.46 15.47
CA ASP A 44 1.73 6.35 16.94
C ASP A 44 2.91 5.48 17.39
N ALA A 45 3.25 4.46 16.62
CA ALA A 45 4.41 3.60 16.88
C ALA A 45 5.74 4.21 16.41
N GLY A 46 5.72 5.31 15.69
CA GLY A 46 6.92 5.92 15.10
C GLY A 46 7.49 5.10 13.93
N ALA A 47 6.69 4.27 13.29
CA ALA A 47 7.08 3.55 12.08
C ALA A 47 7.26 4.50 10.90
N ALA A 48 8.08 4.10 9.93
CA ALA A 48 8.16 4.84 8.68
C ALA A 48 6.85 4.74 7.90
N VAL A 49 6.44 5.81 7.24
CA VAL A 49 5.27 5.83 6.36
C VAL A 49 5.70 6.29 4.98
N ILE A 50 5.42 5.47 3.98
CA ILE A 50 5.72 5.76 2.57
C ILE A 50 4.40 5.87 1.81
N HIS A 51 4.18 7.00 1.17
CA HIS A 51 3.03 7.20 0.28
C HIS A 51 3.46 6.93 -1.16
N VAL A 52 2.87 5.91 -1.77
CA VAL A 52 3.10 5.59 -3.19
C VAL A 52 1.98 6.20 -4.00
N LYS A 53 2.34 6.97 -5.01
CA LYS A 53 1.43 7.71 -5.88
C LYS A 53 1.62 7.26 -7.32
N ASN A 54 0.55 6.76 -7.94
CA ASN A 54 0.58 6.34 -9.34
C ASN A 54 0.42 7.55 -10.25
N ASP A 55 1.27 7.61 -11.26
CA ASP A 55 1.16 8.55 -12.36
C ASP A 55 0.43 7.90 -13.53
N GLY A 56 -0.85 8.18 -13.66
CA GLY A 56 -1.66 7.74 -14.79
C GLY A 56 -1.21 8.36 -16.11
N ARG A 57 -1.68 7.79 -17.19
CA ARG A 57 -1.44 8.30 -18.54
C ARG A 57 -2.25 9.56 -18.78
N ARG A 58 -1.88 10.30 -19.82
CA ARG A 58 -2.66 11.46 -20.25
C ARG A 58 -4.11 11.10 -20.52
N GLY A 59 -5.02 11.80 -19.85
CA GLY A 59 -6.46 11.57 -19.91
C GLY A 59 -7.02 10.59 -18.88
N ASP A 60 -6.16 9.91 -18.13
CA ASP A 60 -6.60 9.05 -17.02
C ASP A 60 -7.03 9.89 -15.81
N PRO A 61 -7.92 9.39 -14.95
CA PRO A 61 -8.35 10.10 -13.74
C PRO A 61 -7.21 10.42 -12.78
N ASP A 62 -6.14 9.64 -12.81
CA ASP A 62 -4.92 9.81 -12.02
C ASP A 62 -3.74 10.37 -12.84
N GLU A 63 -4.03 11.08 -13.95
CA GLU A 63 -3.01 11.87 -14.65
C GLU A 63 -2.40 12.89 -13.68
N PRO A 64 -1.06 13.05 -13.64
CA PRO A 64 -0.41 14.04 -12.79
C PRO A 64 -1.01 15.44 -12.93
N GLY A 65 -1.44 16.01 -11.81
CA GLY A 65 -2.11 17.32 -11.75
C GLY A 65 -3.64 17.27 -11.86
N ALA A 66 -4.24 16.12 -12.18
CA ALA A 66 -5.68 15.95 -12.11
C ALA A 66 -6.16 15.85 -10.65
N PRO A 67 -7.41 16.22 -10.32
CA PRO A 67 -7.93 16.09 -8.96
C PRO A 67 -7.89 14.65 -8.44
N GLY A 68 -8.10 13.64 -9.31
CA GLY A 68 -8.06 12.23 -8.96
C GLY A 68 -6.66 11.72 -8.62
N TRP A 69 -5.63 12.39 -9.10
CA TRP A 69 -4.23 12.05 -8.81
C TRP A 69 -3.82 12.36 -7.37
N GLU A 70 -4.51 13.29 -6.69
CA GLU A 70 -4.17 13.69 -5.33
C GLU A 70 -4.36 12.55 -4.33
N LEU A 71 -3.46 12.50 -3.34
CA LEU A 71 -3.55 11.55 -2.23
C LEU A 71 -4.77 11.85 -1.35
N VAL A 72 -5.40 10.79 -0.83
CA VAL A 72 -6.49 10.93 0.16
C VAL A 72 -5.94 11.39 1.50
N PHE A 73 -4.78 10.88 1.92
CA PHE A 73 -4.12 11.28 3.15
C PHE A 73 -3.04 12.31 2.88
N THR A 74 -2.97 13.33 3.71
CA THR A 74 -1.89 14.32 3.67
C THR A 74 -0.63 13.73 4.31
N PRO A 75 0.49 13.62 3.57
CA PRO A 75 1.76 13.21 4.15
C PRO A 75 2.23 14.19 5.23
N LEU A 76 2.75 13.67 6.33
CA LEU A 76 3.42 14.48 7.35
C LEU A 76 4.89 14.73 6.97
N PRO A 77 5.55 15.74 7.59
CA PRO A 77 6.98 15.92 7.44
C PRO A 77 7.74 14.63 7.81
N GLY A 78 8.65 14.20 6.92
CA GLY A 78 9.39 12.95 7.08
C GLY A 78 8.71 11.70 6.50
N GLU A 79 7.51 11.83 5.96
CA GLU A 79 6.82 10.77 5.21
C GLU A 79 7.07 10.95 3.71
N PRO A 80 7.93 10.13 3.07
CA PRO A 80 8.21 10.26 1.65
C PRO A 80 6.98 9.98 0.79
N VAL A 81 6.87 10.74 -0.30
CA VAL A 81 5.95 10.43 -1.41
C VAL A 81 6.80 9.95 -2.58
N VAL A 82 6.61 8.71 -2.98
CA VAL A 82 7.27 8.14 -4.16
C VAL A 82 6.28 7.97 -5.30
N ARG A 83 6.69 8.29 -6.51
CA ARG A 83 5.84 8.22 -7.71
C ARG A 83 6.21 6.97 -8.52
N LYS A 84 5.23 6.40 -9.19
CA LYS A 84 5.43 5.27 -10.08
C LYS A 84 4.50 5.34 -11.29
N ASP A 85 4.88 4.67 -12.35
CA ASP A 85 4.14 4.49 -13.60
C ASP A 85 4.01 3.01 -14.02
N VAL A 86 4.51 2.11 -13.19
CA VAL A 86 4.34 0.65 -13.29
C VAL A 86 3.80 0.09 -11.97
N PRO A 87 3.20 -1.11 -11.95
CA PRO A 87 2.56 -1.65 -10.74
C PRO A 87 3.49 -1.73 -9.52
N ASN A 88 4.71 -2.25 -9.69
CA ASN A 88 5.67 -2.40 -8.59
C ASN A 88 6.36 -1.07 -8.27
N ALA A 89 6.11 -0.52 -7.08
CA ALA A 89 6.72 0.73 -6.65
C ALA A 89 8.26 0.68 -6.59
N PHE A 90 8.84 -0.48 -6.35
CA PHE A 90 10.29 -0.65 -6.29
C PHE A 90 10.96 -0.63 -7.69
N GLU A 91 10.23 -0.96 -8.74
CA GLU A 91 10.76 -0.83 -10.11
C GLU A 91 10.90 0.62 -10.54
N SER A 92 9.88 1.44 -10.27
CA SER A 92 9.94 2.89 -10.54
C SER A 92 10.91 3.62 -9.61
N ASN A 93 11.19 3.05 -8.44
CA ASN A 93 12.03 3.65 -7.41
C ASN A 93 13.12 2.65 -6.95
N PRO A 94 14.17 2.42 -7.76
CA PRO A 94 15.22 1.44 -7.44
C PRO A 94 15.95 1.69 -6.12
N ALA A 95 16.01 2.95 -5.67
CA ALA A 95 16.63 3.32 -4.40
C ALA A 95 15.72 3.11 -3.18
N LEU A 96 14.42 2.82 -3.36
CA LEU A 96 13.45 2.75 -2.26
C LEU A 96 13.85 1.70 -1.21
N ALA A 97 14.32 0.54 -1.64
CA ALA A 97 14.76 -0.51 -0.72
C ALA A 97 15.95 -0.06 0.16
N ASP A 98 16.91 0.65 -0.42
CA ASP A 98 18.06 1.16 0.31
C ASP A 98 17.66 2.30 1.27
N VAL A 99 16.72 3.14 0.87
CA VAL A 99 16.13 4.18 1.74
C VAL A 99 15.45 3.53 2.95
N LEU A 100 14.63 2.52 2.75
CA LEU A 100 13.98 1.79 3.84
C LEU A 100 15.00 1.14 4.79
N ARG A 101 16.03 0.49 4.26
CA ARG A 101 17.10 -0.10 5.09
C ARG A 101 17.87 0.97 5.87
N ALA A 102 18.16 2.11 5.25
CA ALA A 102 18.81 3.23 5.93
C ALA A 102 17.96 3.80 7.09
N MET A 103 16.62 3.66 7.01
CA MET A 103 15.69 3.98 8.09
C MET A 103 15.58 2.87 9.15
N GLY A 104 16.33 1.77 9.00
CA GLY A 104 16.29 0.62 9.90
C GLY A 104 15.08 -0.29 9.71
N VAL A 105 14.42 -0.23 8.54
CA VAL A 105 13.25 -1.05 8.23
C VAL A 105 13.68 -2.43 7.76
N ASP A 106 13.09 -3.45 8.33
CA ASP A 106 13.20 -4.86 7.91
C ASP A 106 11.84 -5.48 7.57
N THR A 107 10.76 -4.92 8.10
CA THR A 107 9.39 -5.37 7.88
C THR A 107 8.55 -4.27 7.23
N VAL A 108 7.88 -4.57 6.14
CA VAL A 108 6.96 -3.66 5.48
C VAL A 108 5.53 -4.16 5.56
N VAL A 109 4.63 -3.27 5.96
CA VAL A 109 3.18 -3.48 5.92
C VAL A 109 2.67 -2.78 4.67
N VAL A 110 2.08 -3.51 3.74
CA VAL A 110 1.58 -2.99 2.46
C VAL A 110 0.05 -2.97 2.49
N ALA A 111 -0.53 -1.83 2.15
CA ALA A 111 -1.98 -1.63 2.09
C ALA A 111 -2.33 -0.69 0.93
N GLY A 112 -3.51 -0.79 0.39
CA GLY A 112 -3.99 0.12 -0.65
C GLY A 112 -4.72 -0.57 -1.80
N LEU A 113 -4.52 -0.06 -3.01
CA LEU A 113 -5.22 -0.46 -4.24
C LEU A 113 -4.25 -0.59 -5.42
N GLN A 114 -4.58 -1.29 -6.49
CA GLN A 114 -5.59 -2.36 -6.57
C GLN A 114 -4.94 -3.67 -6.16
N SER A 115 -5.71 -4.55 -5.58
CA SER A 115 -5.23 -5.84 -5.03
C SER A 115 -4.36 -6.63 -5.99
N GLU A 116 -4.89 -6.90 -7.21
CA GLU A 116 -4.28 -7.75 -8.25
C GLU A 116 -3.17 -7.05 -9.06
N TYR A 117 -2.99 -5.74 -8.88
CA TYR A 117 -1.99 -4.95 -9.59
C TYR A 117 -0.94 -4.39 -8.65
N CYS A 118 -1.11 -3.17 -8.22
CA CYS A 118 -0.08 -2.41 -7.53
C CYS A 118 0.24 -2.94 -6.12
N VAL A 119 -0.77 -3.42 -5.41
CA VAL A 119 -0.58 -4.02 -4.07
C VAL A 119 0.22 -5.31 -4.16
N GLN A 120 -0.24 -6.26 -4.98
CA GLN A 120 0.44 -7.55 -5.15
C GLN A 120 1.85 -7.37 -5.69
N ALA A 121 2.04 -6.56 -6.73
CA ALA A 121 3.36 -6.32 -7.33
C ALA A 121 4.34 -5.67 -6.34
N THR A 122 3.88 -4.70 -5.55
CA THR A 122 4.73 -4.02 -4.56
C THR A 122 5.06 -4.94 -3.37
N ALA A 123 4.11 -5.74 -2.89
CA ALA A 123 4.34 -6.71 -1.82
C ALA A 123 5.36 -7.78 -2.25
N VAL A 124 5.20 -8.37 -3.42
CA VAL A 124 6.16 -9.33 -3.98
C VAL A 124 7.51 -8.68 -4.23
N GLY A 125 7.52 -7.45 -4.76
CA GLY A 125 8.73 -6.67 -4.98
C GLY A 125 9.51 -6.40 -3.69
N ALA A 126 8.84 -6.22 -2.57
CA ALA A 126 9.47 -6.11 -1.25
C ALA A 126 10.07 -7.44 -0.78
N LEU A 127 9.34 -8.56 -0.93
CA LEU A 127 9.86 -9.91 -0.63
C LEU A 127 11.14 -10.22 -1.40
N GLU A 128 11.15 -9.95 -2.70
CA GLU A 128 12.31 -10.16 -3.59
C GLU A 128 13.54 -9.35 -3.15
N ARG A 129 13.32 -8.27 -2.43
CA ARG A 129 14.38 -7.41 -1.88
C ARG A 129 14.77 -7.75 -0.43
N GLY A 130 14.20 -8.83 0.11
CA GLY A 130 14.58 -9.39 1.40
C GLY A 130 13.89 -8.76 2.61
N PHE A 131 12.80 -8.01 2.41
CA PHE A 131 11.95 -7.55 3.51
C PHE A 131 10.98 -8.66 3.95
N ASP A 132 10.67 -8.70 5.23
CA ASP A 132 9.48 -9.36 5.71
C ASP A 132 8.26 -8.53 5.29
N VAL A 133 7.23 -9.17 4.76
CA VAL A 133 6.08 -8.46 4.20
C VAL A 133 4.78 -8.91 4.87
N VAL A 134 4.02 -7.91 5.28
CA VAL A 134 2.69 -8.06 5.89
C VAL A 134 1.68 -7.34 5.02
N VAL A 135 0.60 -8.02 4.64
CA VAL A 135 -0.58 -7.41 4.02
C VAL A 135 -1.78 -7.78 4.88
N PRO A 136 -2.26 -6.89 5.74
CA PRO A 136 -3.35 -7.22 6.65
C PRO A 136 -4.63 -7.61 5.90
N ALA A 137 -5.38 -8.56 6.44
CA ALA A 137 -6.70 -8.91 5.92
C ALA A 137 -7.60 -7.68 5.89
N GLY A 138 -8.25 -7.42 4.75
CA GLY A 138 -9.08 -6.23 4.57
C GLY A 138 -8.34 -4.91 4.28
N ALA A 139 -7.01 -4.94 4.18
CA ALA A 139 -6.20 -3.74 3.92
C ALA A 139 -5.89 -3.50 2.43
N HIS A 140 -6.49 -4.27 1.54
CA HIS A 140 -6.44 -4.04 0.09
C HIS A 140 -7.80 -4.28 -0.54
N THR A 141 -8.07 -3.60 -1.63
CA THR A 141 -9.33 -3.73 -2.37
C THR A 141 -9.12 -3.43 -3.86
N THR A 142 -10.18 -3.63 -4.64
CA THR A 142 -10.18 -3.40 -6.08
C THR A 142 -11.60 -3.18 -6.61
N TYR A 143 -11.75 -3.05 -7.92
CA TYR A 143 -13.02 -3.01 -8.64
C TYR A 143 -13.47 -4.42 -9.07
N ASP A 144 -14.75 -4.56 -9.39
CA ASP A 144 -15.22 -5.72 -10.15
C ASP A 144 -14.55 -5.73 -11.54
N ASP A 145 -14.04 -6.87 -11.96
CA ASP A 145 -13.41 -7.04 -13.26
C ASP A 145 -13.60 -8.47 -13.77
N GLY A 146 -14.69 -8.73 -14.47
CA GLY A 146 -15.08 -10.07 -14.91
C GLY A 146 -15.49 -11.03 -13.80
N GLU A 147 -15.14 -10.71 -12.57
CA GLU A 147 -15.52 -11.35 -11.31
C GLU A 147 -15.72 -10.27 -10.23
N PRO A 148 -16.46 -10.57 -9.16
CA PRO A 148 -16.64 -9.61 -8.07
C PRO A 148 -15.30 -9.22 -7.41
N ALA A 149 -15.17 -7.96 -6.99
CA ALA A 149 -13.98 -7.46 -6.28
C ALA A 149 -13.63 -8.33 -5.07
N THR A 150 -14.62 -8.82 -4.33
CA THR A 150 -14.41 -9.72 -3.18
C THR A 150 -13.72 -11.04 -3.57
N ALA A 151 -14.05 -11.61 -4.73
CA ALA A 151 -13.42 -12.82 -5.25
C ALA A 151 -11.96 -12.55 -5.68
N ILE A 152 -11.71 -11.39 -6.30
CA ILE A 152 -10.35 -10.95 -6.66
C ILE A 152 -9.50 -10.77 -5.39
N VAL A 153 -10.01 -10.08 -4.39
CA VAL A 153 -9.34 -9.86 -3.10
C VAL A 153 -8.99 -11.20 -2.44
N GLU A 154 -9.92 -12.14 -2.40
CA GLU A 154 -9.68 -13.48 -1.82
C GLU A 154 -8.58 -14.23 -2.58
N ARG A 155 -8.65 -14.26 -3.91
CA ARG A 155 -7.64 -14.90 -4.76
C ARG A 155 -6.26 -14.29 -4.54
N VAL A 156 -6.15 -12.96 -4.57
CA VAL A 156 -4.87 -12.26 -4.36
C VAL A 156 -4.33 -12.53 -2.97
N THR A 157 -5.19 -12.55 -1.94
CA THR A 157 -4.78 -12.89 -0.57
C THR A 157 -4.14 -14.28 -0.50
N LEU A 158 -4.75 -15.29 -1.15
CA LEU A 158 -4.20 -16.65 -1.20
C LEU A 158 -2.86 -16.69 -1.97
N GLU A 159 -2.75 -15.96 -3.06
CA GLU A 159 -1.51 -15.84 -3.85
C GLU A 159 -0.39 -15.18 -3.03
N LEU A 160 -0.69 -14.15 -2.26
CA LEU A 160 0.26 -13.48 -1.36
C LEU A 160 0.74 -14.44 -0.25
N ILE A 161 -0.16 -15.17 0.38
CA ILE A 161 0.20 -16.19 1.38
C ILE A 161 1.13 -17.24 0.76
N ALA A 162 0.80 -17.74 -0.43
CA ALA A 162 1.62 -18.73 -1.14
C ALA A 162 3.02 -18.18 -1.50
N ALA A 163 3.15 -16.87 -1.71
CA ALA A 163 4.42 -16.20 -1.97
C ALA A 163 5.27 -15.97 -0.70
N GLY A 164 4.69 -16.12 0.49
CA GLY A 164 5.39 -15.92 1.77
C GLY A 164 5.03 -14.62 2.50
N VAL A 165 3.98 -13.93 2.07
CA VAL A 165 3.45 -12.74 2.76
C VAL A 165 2.62 -13.16 3.97
N ALA A 166 2.83 -12.51 5.11
CA ALA A 166 1.96 -12.67 6.28
C ALA A 166 0.66 -11.87 6.09
N VAL A 167 -0.47 -12.50 6.37
CA VAL A 167 -1.81 -11.87 6.27
C VAL A 167 -2.54 -11.99 7.61
N PRO A 168 -2.15 -11.19 8.62
CA PRO A 168 -2.83 -11.17 9.91
C PRO A 168 -4.18 -10.46 9.81
N GLU A 169 -5.05 -10.68 10.81
CA GLU A 169 -6.21 -9.82 11.00
C GLU A 169 -5.78 -8.39 11.38
N LEU A 170 -6.64 -7.41 11.11
CA LEU A 170 -6.30 -5.98 11.34
C LEU A 170 -5.93 -5.67 12.78
N ASP A 171 -6.61 -6.29 13.75
CA ASP A 171 -6.37 -6.12 15.18
C ASP A 171 -5.09 -6.81 15.69
N GLU A 172 -4.48 -7.67 14.88
CA GLU A 172 -3.22 -8.34 15.17
C GLU A 172 -2.00 -7.59 14.60
N VAL A 173 -2.22 -6.55 13.79
CA VAL A 173 -1.13 -5.78 13.16
C VAL A 173 -0.46 -4.88 14.19
N THR A 174 0.86 -5.00 14.29
CA THR A 174 1.69 -4.13 15.12
C THR A 174 2.81 -3.51 14.30
N PHE A 175 3.31 -2.37 14.75
CA PHE A 175 4.43 -1.64 14.12
C PHE A 175 5.65 -1.55 15.06
N GLY A 176 5.85 -2.55 15.87
CA GLY A 176 7.00 -2.63 16.79
C GLY A 176 6.69 -3.28 18.11
#